data_2121f952f1ad96385badeeb6362d5eae
#
_entry.id   2121f952f1ad96385badeeb6362d5eae
#
_cell.length_a   1.000
_cell.length_b   1.000
_cell.length_c   1.000
_cell.angle_alpha   90.00
_cell.angle_beta   90.00
_cell.angle_gamma   90.00
#
_symmetry.space_group_name_H-M   'P 1'
#
loop_
_entity.id
_entity.type
_entity.pdbx_description
1 polymer ?
#
loop_
_entity_poly.entity_id
_entity_poly.type
_entity_poly.pdbx_seq_one_letter_code
_entity_poly.pdbx_strand_id
1 'polypeptide(L)'
;MDVRELREQHPGGIIVVPHDKEIYDFTAVQHPANDMNTPIITTHFEYHSIDQNLLKLDILGHDDPSMIRRMEDITGIDAQTIPMDDKGVMGLFHGTETLGITPEDIDGTPLGSLGVPEFGTDFVIQMLQDTHPQSFSDLVRISGLSHGTDVWLGNAQTLIENGDAVISTAICCRDDIMVYLINQGLEQEASFKIMEGVRKGKGLTDEQEQMMRDHNVPDWYIWSCKQIKYMFPKAHAAAYVMMAWRIAWYKVYHPLAYYAAYFSIRAKAFSYEDMCLGKERLDEKMSIIKNTPKHEVKNADLDLLREMKIADEMYARGYEFWPLDIYKAKAKDFQVIDGKIMPALTSIDGMGEKAAQQVEEAAKGEPFTSLENFRNRTKAPQACIEKMKELGIMGDLSDTDQLSFDFL
;
A
#
# COMPACT_ATOMS: atom_id res chain seq x y z
N MET A 1 -14.87 8.29 14.12
CA MET A 1 -13.47 8.31 14.60
C MET A 1 -12.60 7.80 13.47
N ASP A 2 -11.63 8.57 13.02
CA ASP A 2 -10.73 8.16 11.95
C ASP A 2 -9.81 7.03 12.47
N VAL A 3 -9.57 6.00 11.67
CA VAL A 3 -8.66 4.89 12.02
C VAL A 3 -7.24 5.41 12.29
N ARG A 4 -6.84 6.52 11.68
CA ARG A 4 -5.56 7.19 11.94
C ARG A 4 -5.49 7.77 13.36
N GLU A 5 -6.56 8.41 13.83
CA GLU A 5 -6.63 8.92 15.21
C GLU A 5 -6.55 7.78 16.24
N LEU A 6 -7.21 6.64 15.94
CA LEU A 6 -7.11 5.44 16.78
C LEU A 6 -5.68 4.89 16.82
N ARG A 7 -4.98 4.89 15.68
CA ARG A 7 -3.60 4.41 15.59
C ARG A 7 -2.61 5.27 16.35
N GLU A 8 -2.80 6.58 16.37
CA GLU A 8 -1.96 7.50 17.13
C GLU A 8 -2.19 7.36 18.64
N GLN A 9 -3.42 7.02 19.04
CA GLN A 9 -3.81 6.87 20.45
C GLN A 9 -3.62 5.44 20.96
N HIS A 10 -3.75 4.40 20.11
CA HIS A 10 -3.72 2.99 20.48
C HIS A 10 -2.83 2.17 19.51
N PRO A 11 -1.51 2.20 19.66
CA PRO A 11 -0.58 1.61 18.69
C PRO A 11 -0.61 0.08 18.57
N GLY A 12 -1.32 -0.63 19.42
CA GLY A 12 -1.27 -2.10 19.46
C GLY A 12 -2.61 -2.80 19.24
N GLY A 13 -3.66 -2.41 19.94
CA GLY A 13 -4.93 -3.09 19.86
C GLY A 13 -5.94 -2.61 20.90
N ILE A 14 -7.18 -3.00 20.69
CA ILE A 14 -8.30 -2.70 21.59
C ILE A 14 -8.79 -3.99 22.21
N ILE A 15 -8.93 -4.01 23.53
CA ILE A 15 -9.56 -5.12 24.25
C ILE A 15 -11.07 -4.89 24.30
N VAL A 16 -11.81 -5.89 23.86
CA VAL A 16 -13.28 -5.90 23.95
C VAL A 16 -13.71 -6.71 25.17
N VAL A 17 -14.40 -6.05 26.09
CA VAL A 17 -14.95 -6.67 27.27
C VAL A 17 -16.35 -7.20 26.95
N PRO A 18 -16.74 -8.42 27.38
CA PRO A 18 -18.10 -8.92 27.24
C PRO A 18 -19.12 -7.96 27.86
N HIS A 19 -20.31 -7.86 27.26
CA HIS A 19 -21.34 -6.86 27.63
C HIS A 19 -21.80 -6.93 29.08
N ASP A 20 -21.73 -8.10 29.68
CA ASP A 20 -22.15 -8.39 31.06
C ASP A 20 -21.03 -8.35 32.11
N LYS A 21 -19.84 -7.88 31.69
CA LYS A 21 -18.62 -7.86 32.49
C LYS A 21 -17.99 -6.47 32.55
N GLU A 22 -17.15 -6.28 33.56
CA GLU A 22 -16.31 -5.09 33.71
C GLU A 22 -14.84 -5.48 33.47
N ILE A 23 -14.02 -4.55 32.96
CA ILE A 23 -12.59 -4.81 32.75
C ILE A 23 -11.87 -5.24 34.03
N TYR A 24 -12.34 -4.77 35.17
CA TYR A 24 -11.81 -5.08 36.51
C TYR A 24 -12.04 -6.54 36.93
N ASP A 25 -12.94 -7.26 36.26
CA ASP A 25 -13.12 -8.70 36.47
C ASP A 25 -11.93 -9.51 35.92
N PHE A 26 -11.13 -8.92 35.04
CA PHE A 26 -10.06 -9.59 34.34
C PHE A 26 -8.66 -9.05 34.67
N THR A 27 -8.54 -7.74 34.89
CA THR A 27 -7.24 -7.07 35.08
C THR A 27 -7.39 -5.74 35.79
N ALA A 28 -6.36 -5.29 36.50
CA ALA A 28 -6.19 -3.89 36.81
C ALA A 28 -5.92 -3.07 35.54
N VAL A 29 -6.22 -1.79 35.60
CA VAL A 29 -5.96 -0.85 34.47
C VAL A 29 -5.03 0.26 34.91
N GLN A 30 -4.37 0.88 33.92
CA GLN A 30 -3.43 1.98 34.15
C GLN A 30 -3.45 2.99 32.99
N HIS A 31 -2.99 4.19 33.26
CA HIS A 31 -2.67 5.15 32.19
C HIS A 31 -1.21 4.93 31.73
N PRO A 32 -0.95 4.90 30.39
CA PRO A 32 0.41 4.79 29.85
C PRO A 32 1.33 5.87 30.44
N ALA A 33 2.55 5.49 30.82
CA ALA A 33 3.56 6.35 31.45
C ALA A 33 3.07 7.09 32.70
N ASN A 34 1.99 6.64 33.36
CA ASN A 34 1.32 7.31 34.47
C ASN A 34 0.79 8.73 34.12
N ASP A 35 0.54 9.01 32.85
CA ASP A 35 -0.04 10.29 32.42
C ASP A 35 -1.56 10.25 32.60
N MET A 36 -2.05 10.88 33.65
CA MET A 36 -3.48 10.96 33.97
C MET A 36 -4.27 11.90 33.04
N ASN A 37 -3.60 12.67 32.18
CA ASN A 37 -4.26 13.57 31.23
C ASN A 37 -4.61 12.86 29.92
N THR A 38 -4.04 11.68 29.65
CA THR A 38 -4.41 10.89 28.47
C THR A 38 -5.76 10.21 28.66
N PRO A 39 -6.63 10.20 27.63
CA PRO A 39 -7.85 9.40 27.65
C PRO A 39 -7.59 7.89 27.49
N ILE A 40 -6.35 7.50 27.25
CA ILE A 40 -5.97 6.10 27.01
C ILE A 40 -5.88 5.37 28.34
N ILE A 41 -6.58 4.23 28.42
CA ILE A 41 -6.51 3.29 29.53
C ILE A 41 -6.00 1.96 28.98
N THR A 42 -5.00 1.38 29.60
CA THR A 42 -4.42 0.09 29.20
C THR A 42 -4.58 -0.95 30.30
N THR A 43 -4.56 -2.22 29.92
CA THR A 43 -4.51 -3.33 30.86
C THR A 43 -3.16 -3.33 31.59
N HIS A 44 -3.19 -3.65 32.89
CA HIS A 44 -1.95 -3.80 33.67
C HIS A 44 -1.28 -5.16 33.38
N PHE A 45 -2.10 -6.22 33.26
CA PHE A 45 -1.59 -7.53 32.91
C PHE A 45 -1.27 -7.61 31.42
N GLU A 46 -0.22 -8.36 31.10
CA GLU A 46 0.12 -8.70 29.73
C GLU A 46 -1.00 -9.52 29.10
N TYR A 47 -1.30 -9.26 27.83
CA TYR A 47 -2.48 -9.79 27.15
C TYR A 47 -2.57 -11.33 27.19
N HIS A 48 -1.49 -12.06 26.99
CA HIS A 48 -1.49 -13.53 26.99
C HIS A 48 -1.89 -14.14 28.36
N SER A 49 -1.85 -13.35 29.41
CA SER A 49 -2.33 -13.79 30.73
C SER A 49 -3.86 -13.72 30.87
N ILE A 50 -4.54 -13.01 29.97
CA ILE A 50 -5.98 -12.72 30.01
C ILE A 50 -6.69 -13.02 28.69
N ASP A 51 -6.01 -13.57 27.68
CA ASP A 51 -6.51 -13.78 26.32
C ASP A 51 -7.60 -14.84 26.19
N GLN A 52 -7.73 -15.72 27.17
CA GLN A 52 -8.77 -16.77 27.18
C GLN A 52 -10.18 -16.21 27.35
N ASN A 53 -10.33 -15.02 27.91
CA ASN A 53 -11.59 -14.44 28.31
C ASN A 53 -11.91 -13.11 27.61
N LEU A 54 -10.97 -12.53 26.89
CA LEU A 54 -11.07 -11.21 26.26
C LEU A 54 -10.69 -11.27 24.80
N LEU A 55 -11.49 -10.63 23.96
CA LEU A 55 -11.16 -10.45 22.53
C LEU A 55 -10.26 -9.23 22.38
N LYS A 56 -9.12 -9.41 21.72
CA LYS A 56 -8.27 -8.31 21.24
C LYS A 56 -8.51 -8.07 19.77
N LEU A 57 -8.83 -6.83 19.41
CA LEU A 57 -8.89 -6.35 18.05
C LEU A 57 -7.57 -5.60 17.74
N ASP A 58 -6.79 -6.10 16.81
CA ASP A 58 -5.60 -5.39 16.35
C ASP A 58 -6.01 -4.31 15.36
N ILE A 59 -5.81 -3.05 15.76
CA ILE A 59 -6.13 -1.87 14.94
C ILE A 59 -4.86 -1.45 14.19
N LEU A 60 -4.63 -2.10 13.07
CA LEU A 60 -3.51 -1.80 12.19
C LEU A 60 -3.96 -0.83 11.11
N GLY A 61 -3.36 0.38 11.11
CA GLY A 61 -3.61 1.36 10.05
C GLY A 61 -3.10 0.84 8.71
N HIS A 62 -3.95 0.89 7.67
CA HIS A 62 -3.64 0.46 6.32
C HIS A 62 -4.13 1.49 5.31
N ASP A 63 -3.36 1.69 4.21
CA ASP A 63 -3.69 2.71 3.21
C ASP A 63 -4.80 2.27 2.24
N ASP A 64 -4.99 0.96 2.03
CA ASP A 64 -5.90 0.42 1.03
C ASP A 64 -7.37 0.81 1.25
N PRO A 65 -7.94 0.74 2.46
CA PRO A 65 -9.30 1.23 2.68
C PRO A 65 -9.46 2.72 2.38
N SER A 66 -8.44 3.53 2.69
CA SER A 66 -8.44 4.96 2.40
C SER A 66 -8.38 5.23 0.89
N MET A 67 -7.58 4.45 0.15
CA MET A 67 -7.55 4.51 -1.32
C MET A 67 -8.90 4.15 -1.93
N ILE A 68 -9.50 3.04 -1.50
CA ILE A 68 -10.82 2.59 -1.98
C ILE A 68 -11.85 3.69 -1.72
N ARG A 69 -11.91 4.22 -0.50
CA ARG A 69 -12.84 5.30 -0.15
C ARG A 69 -12.63 6.54 -1.04
N ARG A 70 -11.39 6.93 -1.28
CA ARG A 70 -11.08 8.06 -2.15
C ARG A 70 -11.55 7.84 -3.59
N MET A 71 -11.38 6.62 -4.12
CA MET A 71 -11.84 6.28 -5.46
C MET A 71 -13.37 6.23 -5.54
N GLU A 72 -14.05 5.73 -4.50
CA GLU A 72 -15.51 5.81 -4.37
C GLU A 72 -16.01 7.28 -4.39
N ASP A 73 -15.36 8.15 -3.63
CA ASP A 73 -15.72 9.59 -3.57
C ASP A 73 -15.53 10.29 -4.93
N ILE A 74 -14.51 9.91 -5.70
CA ILE A 74 -14.25 10.50 -7.04
C ILE A 74 -15.22 9.95 -8.09
N THR A 75 -15.52 8.65 -8.05
CA THR A 75 -16.27 7.96 -9.12
C THR A 75 -17.76 7.78 -8.82
N GLY A 76 -18.16 7.82 -7.56
CA GLY A 76 -19.50 7.47 -7.12
C GLY A 76 -19.82 5.97 -7.16
N ILE A 77 -18.82 5.12 -7.39
CA ILE A 77 -18.99 3.66 -7.51
C ILE A 77 -18.67 3.01 -6.16
N ASP A 78 -19.61 2.20 -5.64
CA ASP A 78 -19.39 1.38 -4.45
C ASP A 78 -18.47 0.20 -4.79
N ALA A 79 -17.31 0.14 -4.16
CA ALA A 79 -16.30 -0.90 -4.36
C ALA A 79 -16.80 -2.31 -4.02
N GLN A 80 -17.86 -2.45 -3.20
CA GLN A 80 -18.45 -3.73 -2.89
C GLN A 80 -19.18 -4.36 -4.09
N THR A 81 -19.56 -3.55 -5.07
CA THR A 81 -20.22 -4.02 -6.30
C THR A 81 -19.26 -4.55 -7.36
N ILE A 82 -17.95 -4.41 -7.16
CA ILE A 82 -16.91 -4.83 -8.11
C ILE A 82 -16.87 -6.37 -8.19
N PRO A 83 -16.97 -6.96 -9.38
CA PRO A 83 -16.91 -8.41 -9.56
C PRO A 83 -15.50 -8.94 -9.27
N MET A 84 -15.41 -10.11 -8.62
CA MET A 84 -14.14 -10.76 -8.25
C MET A 84 -13.60 -11.72 -9.33
N ASP A 85 -14.19 -11.71 -10.53
CA ASP A 85 -13.83 -12.55 -11.67
C ASP A 85 -13.61 -11.75 -12.96
N ASP A 86 -13.34 -10.46 -12.84
CA ASP A 86 -13.13 -9.55 -13.97
C ASP A 86 -11.84 -9.90 -14.74
N LYS A 87 -11.99 -10.15 -16.06
CA LYS A 87 -10.87 -10.54 -16.92
C LYS A 87 -9.87 -9.42 -17.17
N GLY A 88 -10.33 -8.17 -17.19
CA GLY A 88 -9.46 -7.00 -17.35
C GLY A 88 -8.55 -6.85 -16.14
N VAL A 89 -9.09 -7.00 -14.93
CA VAL A 89 -8.31 -7.01 -13.70
C VAL A 89 -7.30 -8.16 -13.69
N MET A 90 -7.73 -9.36 -14.05
CA MET A 90 -6.86 -10.53 -14.12
C MET A 90 -5.71 -10.31 -15.12
N GLY A 91 -5.97 -9.61 -16.22
CA GLY A 91 -4.97 -9.27 -17.24
C GLY A 91 -3.78 -8.47 -16.70
N LEU A 92 -3.97 -7.67 -15.64
CA LEU A 92 -2.87 -6.90 -15.01
C LEU A 92 -1.76 -7.79 -14.42
N PHE A 93 -2.10 -9.02 -14.07
CA PHE A 93 -1.18 -9.99 -13.49
C PHE A 93 -0.50 -10.88 -14.54
N HIS A 94 -0.81 -10.69 -15.82
CA HIS A 94 -0.23 -11.44 -16.95
C HIS A 94 0.62 -10.57 -17.87
N GLY A 95 0.32 -9.27 -17.98
CA GLY A 95 0.99 -8.35 -18.90
C GLY A 95 0.51 -6.92 -18.70
N THR A 96 0.81 -6.07 -19.67
CA THR A 96 0.45 -4.64 -19.68
C THR A 96 -0.68 -4.29 -20.65
N GLU A 97 -1.12 -5.26 -21.46
CA GLU A 97 -2.08 -5.05 -22.56
C GLU A 97 -3.41 -4.49 -22.07
N THR A 98 -3.86 -4.89 -20.89
CA THR A 98 -5.09 -4.36 -20.27
C THR A 98 -5.02 -2.85 -20.02
N LEU A 99 -3.80 -2.31 -19.83
CA LEU A 99 -3.57 -0.87 -19.65
C LEU A 99 -3.41 -0.14 -20.99
N GLY A 100 -3.35 -0.88 -22.11
CA GLY A 100 -3.15 -0.33 -23.46
C GLY A 100 -1.72 0.16 -23.74
N ILE A 101 -0.74 -0.35 -23.02
CA ILE A 101 0.69 0.00 -23.12
C ILE A 101 1.55 -1.26 -23.23
N THR A 102 2.81 -1.07 -23.60
CA THR A 102 3.81 -2.15 -23.62
C THR A 102 4.81 -2.00 -22.47
N PRO A 103 5.56 -3.05 -22.12
CA PRO A 103 6.63 -2.93 -21.12
C PRO A 103 7.66 -1.87 -21.46
N GLU A 104 7.96 -1.65 -22.74
CA GLU A 104 8.91 -0.64 -23.23
C GLU A 104 8.44 0.78 -22.93
N ASP A 105 7.14 1.03 -22.89
CA ASP A 105 6.55 2.33 -22.56
C ASP A 105 6.74 2.72 -21.08
N ILE A 106 6.99 1.73 -20.22
CA ILE A 106 7.09 1.86 -18.77
C ILE A 106 8.37 1.22 -18.18
N ASP A 107 9.49 1.56 -18.82
CA ASP A 107 10.82 1.21 -18.30
C ASP A 107 11.06 -0.30 -18.14
N GLY A 108 10.46 -1.12 -19.01
CA GLY A 108 10.60 -2.57 -18.99
C GLY A 108 9.80 -3.28 -17.89
N THR A 109 8.88 -2.62 -17.22
CA THR A 109 8.00 -3.25 -16.22
C THR A 109 7.08 -4.25 -16.93
N PRO A 110 7.16 -5.56 -16.60
CA PRO A 110 6.53 -6.60 -17.42
C PRO A 110 5.02 -6.77 -17.20
N LEU A 111 4.50 -6.28 -16.08
CA LEU A 111 3.10 -6.50 -15.66
C LEU A 111 2.40 -5.19 -15.33
N GLY A 112 1.08 -5.16 -15.53
CA GLY A 112 0.23 -4.03 -15.16
C GLY A 112 -0.07 -3.92 -13.65
N SER A 113 0.47 -4.80 -12.84
CA SER A 113 0.25 -4.82 -11.38
C SER A 113 1.07 -3.79 -10.60
N LEU A 114 1.94 -3.02 -11.25
CA LEU A 114 2.70 -1.94 -10.62
C LEU A 114 1.77 -0.99 -9.84
N GLY A 115 2.11 -0.67 -8.59
CA GLY A 115 1.29 0.19 -7.72
C GLY A 115 0.02 -0.46 -7.17
N VAL A 116 -0.34 -1.68 -7.59
CA VAL A 116 -1.42 -2.44 -6.96
C VAL A 116 -0.91 -3.01 -5.63
N PRO A 117 -1.62 -2.80 -4.51
CA PRO A 117 -1.25 -3.39 -3.23
C PRO A 117 -1.02 -4.90 -3.36
N GLU A 118 -0.15 -5.46 -2.54
CA GLU A 118 0.22 -6.89 -2.52
C GLU A 118 1.04 -7.34 -3.76
N PHE A 119 0.81 -6.77 -4.95
CA PHE A 119 1.29 -7.29 -6.22
C PHE A 119 2.23 -6.36 -7.01
N GLY A 120 2.53 -5.18 -6.46
CA GLY A 120 3.29 -4.13 -7.19
C GLY A 120 4.77 -4.06 -6.87
N THR A 121 5.34 -4.95 -6.06
CA THR A 121 6.78 -4.99 -5.77
C THR A 121 7.50 -5.87 -6.80
N ASP A 122 8.77 -5.57 -7.11
CA ASP A 122 9.56 -6.37 -8.05
C ASP A 122 9.59 -7.87 -7.68
N PHE A 123 9.67 -8.17 -6.37
CA PHE A 123 9.63 -9.53 -5.85
C PHE A 123 8.33 -10.25 -6.21
N VAL A 124 7.18 -9.63 -5.99
CA VAL A 124 5.88 -10.25 -6.27
C VAL A 124 5.58 -10.26 -7.77
N ILE A 125 6.01 -9.25 -8.53
CA ILE A 125 5.94 -9.25 -9.99
C ILE A 125 6.67 -10.47 -10.56
N GLN A 126 7.86 -10.81 -10.04
CA GLN A 126 8.57 -12.02 -10.43
C GLN A 126 7.78 -13.29 -10.06
N MET A 127 7.19 -13.36 -8.85
CA MET A 127 6.34 -14.49 -8.47
C MET A 127 5.15 -14.68 -9.40
N LEU A 128 4.51 -13.59 -9.84
CA LEU A 128 3.41 -13.61 -10.80
C LEU A 128 3.86 -14.18 -12.15
N GLN A 129 5.06 -13.80 -12.61
CA GLN A 129 5.64 -14.34 -13.83
C GLN A 129 5.99 -15.84 -13.70
N ASP A 130 6.52 -16.26 -12.57
CA ASP A 130 6.90 -17.66 -12.33
C ASP A 130 5.66 -18.58 -12.18
N THR A 131 4.55 -18.06 -11.63
CA THR A 131 3.38 -18.87 -11.26
C THR A 131 2.21 -18.81 -12.24
N HIS A 132 2.16 -17.79 -13.10
CA HIS A 132 1.09 -17.57 -14.08
C HIS A 132 -0.33 -17.75 -13.51
N PRO A 133 -0.79 -16.98 -12.51
CA PRO A 133 -2.07 -17.15 -11.85
C PRO A 133 -3.23 -17.02 -12.83
N GLN A 134 -4.26 -17.85 -12.68
CA GLN A 134 -5.43 -17.85 -13.56
C GLN A 134 -6.73 -17.43 -12.86
N SER A 135 -6.69 -17.28 -11.56
CA SER A 135 -7.87 -17.01 -10.75
C SER A 135 -7.57 -16.14 -9.54
N PHE A 136 -8.62 -15.55 -8.98
CA PHE A 136 -8.55 -14.87 -7.68
C PHE A 136 -7.96 -15.77 -6.58
N SER A 137 -8.29 -17.06 -6.60
CA SER A 137 -7.75 -18.03 -5.65
C SER A 137 -6.23 -18.17 -5.76
N ASP A 138 -5.66 -18.11 -6.98
CA ASP A 138 -4.21 -18.16 -7.17
C ASP A 138 -3.54 -16.90 -6.64
N LEU A 139 -4.17 -15.74 -6.80
CA LEU A 139 -3.67 -14.49 -6.21
C LEU A 139 -3.65 -14.55 -4.68
N VAL A 140 -4.66 -15.15 -4.05
CA VAL A 140 -4.68 -15.39 -2.59
C VAL A 140 -3.52 -16.30 -2.17
N ARG A 141 -3.20 -17.32 -2.96
CA ARG A 141 -2.05 -18.20 -2.73
C ARG A 141 -0.72 -17.46 -2.85
N ILE A 142 -0.56 -16.64 -3.89
CA ILE A 142 0.65 -15.82 -4.09
C ILE A 142 0.84 -14.82 -2.93
N SER A 143 -0.24 -14.18 -2.46
CA SER A 143 -0.17 -13.32 -1.27
C SER A 143 0.29 -14.11 -0.04
N GLY A 144 -0.23 -15.32 0.17
CA GLY A 144 0.24 -16.21 1.25
C GLY A 144 1.72 -16.55 1.15
N LEU A 145 2.21 -16.86 -0.06
CA LEU A 145 3.61 -17.17 -0.33
C LEU A 145 4.54 -15.97 -0.08
N SER A 146 4.11 -14.77 -0.44
CA SER A 146 4.92 -13.55 -0.35
C SER A 146 5.09 -13.03 1.07
N HIS A 147 4.14 -13.31 1.96
CA HIS A 147 4.14 -12.83 3.34
C HIS A 147 4.79 -13.79 4.35
N GLY A 148 4.98 -15.04 3.97
CA GLY A 148 5.62 -16.03 4.85
C GLY A 148 7.15 -15.92 4.85
N THR A 149 7.77 -16.57 5.84
CA THR A 149 9.22 -16.72 5.89
C THR A 149 9.59 -18.14 5.46
N ASP A 150 10.47 -18.27 4.47
CA ASP A 150 10.91 -19.54 3.88
C ASP A 150 9.73 -20.37 3.31
N VAL A 151 8.73 -19.68 2.77
CA VAL A 151 7.56 -20.31 2.11
C VAL A 151 7.75 -20.30 0.59
N TRP A 152 8.26 -19.22 0.00
CA TRP A 152 8.48 -19.09 -1.44
C TRP A 152 9.90 -19.46 -1.85
N LEU A 153 10.91 -18.61 -1.53
CA LEU A 153 12.29 -18.81 -1.95
C LEU A 153 12.87 -20.08 -1.33
N GLY A 154 13.46 -20.94 -2.17
CA GLY A 154 14.06 -22.20 -1.74
C GLY A 154 13.04 -23.22 -1.22
N ASN A 155 11.74 -23.02 -1.43
CA ASN A 155 10.67 -23.91 -1.03
C ASN A 155 9.64 -24.07 -2.18
N ALA A 156 8.48 -23.38 -2.15
CA ALA A 156 7.44 -23.53 -3.15
C ALA A 156 7.95 -23.19 -4.58
N GLN A 157 8.81 -22.18 -4.72
CA GLN A 157 9.48 -21.85 -5.98
C GLN A 157 10.21 -23.06 -6.54
N THR A 158 11.09 -23.69 -5.75
CA THR A 158 11.88 -24.87 -6.17
C THR A 158 10.98 -26.04 -6.57
N LEU A 159 9.90 -26.28 -5.82
CA LEU A 159 8.96 -27.37 -6.13
C LEU A 159 8.20 -27.13 -7.43
N ILE A 160 7.84 -25.87 -7.72
CA ILE A 160 7.16 -25.50 -8.96
C ILE A 160 8.12 -25.58 -10.15
N GLU A 161 9.33 -25.08 -10.02
CA GLU A 161 10.38 -25.15 -11.05
C GLU A 161 10.76 -26.60 -11.40
N ASN A 162 10.80 -27.49 -10.42
CA ASN A 162 11.08 -28.91 -10.61
C ASN A 162 9.88 -29.72 -11.14
N GLY A 163 8.65 -29.14 -11.11
CA GLY A 163 7.44 -29.81 -11.49
C GLY A 163 6.87 -30.76 -10.41
N ASP A 164 7.36 -30.68 -9.17
CA ASP A 164 6.84 -31.48 -8.05
C ASP A 164 5.50 -30.93 -7.55
N ALA A 165 5.27 -29.63 -7.69
CA ALA A 165 4.04 -28.94 -7.31
C ALA A 165 3.64 -27.91 -8.37
N VAL A 166 2.39 -27.48 -8.29
CA VAL A 166 1.85 -26.29 -8.99
C VAL A 166 1.27 -25.34 -7.96
N ILE A 167 0.98 -24.09 -8.36
CA ILE A 167 0.45 -23.09 -7.43
C ILE A 167 -0.79 -23.58 -6.65
N SER A 168 -1.64 -24.41 -7.27
CA SER A 168 -2.84 -24.96 -6.64
C SER A 168 -2.57 -26.07 -5.62
N THR A 169 -1.37 -26.68 -5.62
CA THR A 169 -1.01 -27.78 -4.72
C THR A 169 0.10 -27.40 -3.72
N ALA A 170 0.90 -26.36 -4.02
CA ALA A 170 1.93 -25.85 -3.13
C ALA A 170 1.32 -25.36 -1.80
N ILE A 171 2.10 -25.43 -0.73
CA ILE A 171 1.75 -24.89 0.59
C ILE A 171 1.92 -23.37 0.54
N CYS A 172 0.82 -22.63 0.56
CA CYS A 172 0.81 -21.17 0.43
C CYS A 172 0.45 -20.46 1.74
N CYS A 173 -0.43 -21.04 2.54
CA CYS A 173 -0.84 -20.52 3.84
C CYS A 173 -1.04 -21.67 4.84
N ARG A 174 -1.13 -21.32 6.13
CA ARG A 174 -1.26 -22.32 7.20
C ARG A 174 -2.48 -23.22 7.03
N ASP A 175 -3.58 -22.66 6.57
CA ASP A 175 -4.84 -23.38 6.39
C ASP A 175 -4.73 -24.48 5.33
N ASP A 176 -3.87 -24.32 4.33
CA ASP A 176 -3.62 -25.33 3.30
C ASP A 176 -3.08 -26.62 3.92
N ILE A 177 -2.19 -26.50 4.92
CA ILE A 177 -1.63 -27.69 5.61
C ILE A 177 -2.73 -28.45 6.33
N MET A 178 -3.53 -27.77 7.14
CA MET A 178 -4.58 -28.39 7.93
C MET A 178 -5.60 -29.09 7.03
N VAL A 179 -6.11 -28.39 6.03
CA VAL A 179 -7.14 -28.92 5.12
C VAL A 179 -6.60 -30.09 4.29
N TYR A 180 -5.36 -29.98 3.80
CA TYR A 180 -4.74 -31.06 3.03
C TYR A 180 -4.61 -32.33 3.87
N LEU A 181 -4.09 -32.24 5.09
CA LEU A 181 -3.91 -33.40 5.97
C LEU A 181 -5.22 -34.06 6.37
N ILE A 182 -6.27 -33.24 6.65
CA ILE A 182 -7.62 -33.79 6.91
C ILE A 182 -8.14 -34.54 5.69
N ASN A 183 -7.95 -34.02 4.48
CA ASN A 183 -8.36 -34.68 3.24
C ASN A 183 -7.56 -35.96 2.96
N GLN A 184 -6.34 -36.06 3.46
CA GLN A 184 -5.53 -37.29 3.44
C GLN A 184 -6.00 -38.32 4.50
N GLY A 185 -6.95 -37.96 5.34
CA GLY A 185 -7.51 -38.85 6.36
C GLY A 185 -6.87 -38.72 7.75
N LEU A 186 -5.98 -37.75 7.98
CA LEU A 186 -5.48 -37.49 9.31
C LEU A 186 -6.60 -36.94 10.20
N GLU A 187 -6.51 -37.26 11.47
CA GLU A 187 -7.42 -36.75 12.49
C GLU A 187 -7.28 -35.22 12.63
N GLN A 188 -8.39 -34.50 12.87
CA GLN A 188 -8.44 -33.04 12.85
C GLN A 188 -7.50 -32.36 13.87
N GLU A 189 -7.45 -32.90 15.10
CA GLU A 189 -6.58 -32.36 16.13
C GLU A 189 -5.09 -32.56 15.78
N ALA A 190 -4.72 -33.70 15.22
CA ALA A 190 -3.37 -33.99 14.76
C ALA A 190 -2.99 -33.06 13.61
N SER A 191 -3.88 -32.87 12.63
CA SER A 191 -3.70 -31.95 11.50
C SER A 191 -3.50 -30.51 11.98
N PHE A 192 -4.28 -30.06 12.97
CA PHE A 192 -4.13 -28.73 13.58
C PHE A 192 -2.78 -28.58 14.30
N LYS A 193 -2.36 -29.58 15.09
CA LYS A 193 -1.06 -29.54 15.80
C LYS A 193 0.12 -29.48 14.82
N ILE A 194 0.06 -30.24 13.71
CA ILE A 194 1.08 -30.21 12.66
C ILE A 194 1.11 -28.81 12.04
N MET A 195 -0.03 -28.27 11.61
CA MET A 195 -0.14 -26.93 11.04
C MET A 195 0.44 -25.86 11.98
N GLU A 196 0.06 -25.90 13.27
CA GLU A 196 0.56 -24.94 14.27
C GLU A 196 2.08 -25.06 14.52
N GLY A 197 2.64 -26.26 14.48
CA GLY A 197 4.09 -26.49 14.55
C GLY A 197 4.81 -25.87 13.36
N VAL A 198 4.34 -26.16 12.16
CA VAL A 198 4.92 -25.67 10.90
C VAL A 198 4.83 -24.14 10.80
N ARG A 199 3.64 -23.54 11.00
CA ARG A 199 3.48 -22.08 10.86
C ARG A 199 4.33 -21.26 11.85
N LYS A 200 4.72 -21.85 12.98
CA LYS A 200 5.59 -21.22 14.00
C LYS A 200 7.07 -21.55 13.81
N GLY A 201 7.42 -22.22 12.73
CA GLY A 201 8.80 -22.59 12.42
C GLY A 201 9.39 -23.67 13.32
N LYS A 202 8.55 -24.41 14.05
CA LYS A 202 9.00 -25.53 14.90
C LYS A 202 9.30 -26.82 14.10
N GLY A 203 8.88 -26.86 12.83
CA GLY A 203 9.00 -28.03 11.96
C GLY A 203 8.04 -29.16 12.34
N LEU A 204 8.47 -30.38 12.06
CA LEU A 204 7.74 -31.63 12.31
C LEU A 204 8.51 -32.50 13.30
N THR A 205 7.80 -33.25 14.15
CA THR A 205 8.40 -34.34 14.94
C THR A 205 8.48 -35.61 14.10
N ASP A 206 9.33 -36.57 14.50
CA ASP A 206 9.45 -37.86 13.81
C ASP A 206 8.10 -38.61 13.78
N GLU A 207 7.32 -38.54 14.86
CA GLU A 207 5.98 -39.14 14.91
C GLU A 207 5.02 -38.48 13.93
N GLN A 208 5.09 -37.16 13.79
CA GLN A 208 4.27 -36.42 12.84
C GLN A 208 4.64 -36.74 11.39
N GLU A 209 5.94 -36.83 11.08
CA GLU A 209 6.40 -37.27 9.75
C GLU A 209 5.91 -38.69 9.43
N GLN A 210 6.05 -39.62 10.37
CA GLN A 210 5.58 -41.01 10.17
C GLN A 210 4.05 -41.04 9.95
N MET A 211 3.29 -40.32 10.75
CA MET A 211 1.84 -40.20 10.59
C MET A 211 1.46 -39.66 9.21
N MET A 212 2.18 -38.65 8.71
CA MET A 212 1.94 -38.11 7.37
C MET A 212 2.23 -39.15 6.27
N ARG A 213 3.35 -39.91 6.40
CA ARG A 213 3.72 -41.01 5.47
C ARG A 213 2.68 -42.12 5.46
N ASP A 214 2.19 -42.52 6.61
CA ASP A 214 1.16 -43.57 6.77
C ASP A 214 -0.16 -43.19 6.08
N HIS A 215 -0.41 -41.87 5.87
CA HIS A 215 -1.56 -41.34 5.15
C HIS A 215 -1.21 -40.90 3.72
N ASN A 216 -0.14 -41.42 3.14
CA ASN A 216 0.30 -41.17 1.77
C ASN A 216 0.58 -39.70 1.44
N VAL A 217 1.01 -38.89 2.41
CA VAL A 217 1.48 -37.53 2.17
C VAL A 217 2.84 -37.63 1.44
N PRO A 218 3.01 -36.95 0.27
CA PRO A 218 4.23 -37.04 -0.51
C PRO A 218 5.46 -36.49 0.25
N ASP A 219 6.63 -37.03 -0.03
CA ASP A 219 7.88 -36.59 0.59
C ASP A 219 8.21 -35.11 0.33
N TRP A 220 7.88 -34.59 -0.86
CA TRP A 220 8.07 -33.19 -1.17
C TRP A 220 7.20 -32.27 -0.28
N TYR A 221 5.98 -32.72 0.08
CA TYR A 221 5.10 -31.96 0.97
C TYR A 221 5.64 -31.92 2.40
N ILE A 222 6.11 -33.07 2.91
CA ILE A 222 6.79 -33.17 4.22
C ILE A 222 8.04 -32.29 4.24
N TRP A 223 8.84 -32.37 3.18
CA TRP A 223 10.03 -31.53 3.01
C TRP A 223 9.67 -30.05 3.04
N SER A 224 8.65 -29.62 2.30
CA SER A 224 8.19 -28.24 2.30
C SER A 224 7.78 -27.75 3.70
N CYS A 225 7.02 -28.55 4.44
CA CYS A 225 6.65 -28.24 5.82
C CYS A 225 7.86 -27.98 6.74
N LYS A 226 8.98 -28.66 6.49
CA LYS A 226 10.21 -28.52 7.30
C LYS A 226 11.01 -27.24 6.97
N GLN A 227 10.83 -26.68 5.78
CA GLN A 227 11.50 -25.43 5.38
C GLN A 227 10.85 -24.20 6.04
N ILE A 228 9.54 -24.21 6.22
CA ILE A 228 8.71 -23.08 6.63
C ILE A 228 9.10 -22.59 8.03
N LYS A 229 9.30 -21.27 8.17
CA LYS A 229 9.58 -20.60 9.44
C LYS A 229 8.41 -19.81 9.98
N TYR A 230 7.60 -19.21 9.07
CA TYR A 230 6.41 -18.49 9.47
C TYR A 230 5.39 -18.43 8.32
N MET A 231 4.10 -18.61 8.65
CA MET A 231 3.01 -18.56 7.68
C MET A 231 1.85 -17.72 8.17
N PHE A 232 1.23 -17.01 7.23
CA PHE A 232 0.00 -16.28 7.44
C PHE A 232 -1.25 -17.16 7.26
N PRO A 233 -2.39 -16.76 7.89
CA PRO A 233 -3.68 -17.41 7.66
C PRO A 233 -4.24 -17.04 6.28
N LYS A 234 -5.00 -17.96 5.67
CA LYS A 234 -5.65 -17.75 4.37
C LYS A 234 -6.67 -16.60 4.40
N ALA A 235 -7.38 -16.43 5.51
CA ALA A 235 -8.34 -15.35 5.68
C ALA A 235 -7.66 -13.96 5.61
N HIS A 236 -6.45 -13.82 6.16
CA HIS A 236 -5.66 -12.60 6.04
C HIS A 236 -5.31 -12.32 4.58
N ALA A 237 -4.70 -13.28 3.88
CA ALA A 237 -4.36 -13.14 2.47
C ALA A 237 -5.59 -12.80 1.61
N ALA A 238 -6.72 -13.49 1.81
CA ALA A 238 -7.95 -13.25 1.07
C ALA A 238 -8.49 -11.81 1.27
N ALA A 239 -8.45 -11.29 2.50
CA ALA A 239 -8.90 -9.94 2.80
C ALA A 239 -8.07 -8.86 2.07
N TYR A 240 -6.74 -8.99 2.09
CA TYR A 240 -5.84 -8.05 1.41
C TYR A 240 -5.92 -8.17 -0.11
N VAL A 241 -6.00 -9.38 -0.66
CA VAL A 241 -6.18 -9.58 -2.10
C VAL A 241 -7.50 -9.02 -2.58
N MET A 242 -8.58 -9.11 -1.78
CA MET A 242 -9.86 -8.51 -2.12
C MET A 242 -9.77 -6.99 -2.23
N MET A 243 -9.06 -6.32 -1.31
CA MET A 243 -8.81 -4.88 -1.41
C MET A 243 -7.93 -4.55 -2.62
N ALA A 244 -6.85 -5.28 -2.83
CA ALA A 244 -5.98 -5.13 -3.99
C ALA A 244 -6.72 -5.29 -5.32
N TRP A 245 -7.61 -6.28 -5.43
CA TRP A 245 -8.44 -6.49 -6.60
C TRP A 245 -9.38 -5.33 -6.90
N ARG A 246 -10.02 -4.78 -5.88
CA ARG A 246 -10.88 -3.61 -6.01
C ARG A 246 -10.09 -2.38 -6.49
N ILE A 247 -8.91 -2.14 -5.92
CA ILE A 247 -8.00 -1.07 -6.36
C ILE A 247 -7.55 -1.30 -7.80
N ALA A 248 -7.18 -2.53 -8.15
CA ALA A 248 -6.81 -2.91 -9.51
C ALA A 248 -7.94 -2.68 -10.52
N TRP A 249 -9.19 -2.92 -10.13
CA TRP A 249 -10.34 -2.64 -10.97
C TRP A 249 -10.46 -1.14 -11.29
N TYR A 250 -10.30 -0.26 -10.30
CA TYR A 250 -10.25 1.18 -10.57
C TYR A 250 -9.07 1.57 -11.46
N LYS A 251 -7.91 0.93 -11.29
CA LYS A 251 -6.75 1.16 -12.16
C LYS A 251 -7.07 0.87 -13.63
N VAL A 252 -7.83 -0.17 -13.91
CA VAL A 252 -8.25 -0.54 -15.27
C VAL A 252 -9.32 0.41 -15.79
N TYR A 253 -10.42 0.59 -15.06
CA TYR A 253 -11.64 1.20 -15.57
C TYR A 253 -11.82 2.68 -15.21
N HIS A 254 -11.14 3.16 -14.16
CA HIS A 254 -11.18 4.54 -13.67
C HIS A 254 -9.77 5.06 -13.35
N PRO A 255 -8.86 5.05 -14.33
CA PRO A 255 -7.44 5.30 -14.10
C PRO A 255 -7.13 6.65 -13.44
N LEU A 256 -7.82 7.73 -13.82
CA LEU A 256 -7.61 9.03 -13.18
C LEU A 256 -7.93 9.01 -11.68
N ALA A 257 -9.02 8.32 -11.30
CA ALA A 257 -9.37 8.16 -9.89
C ALA A 257 -8.32 7.32 -9.13
N TYR A 258 -7.81 6.26 -9.77
CA TYR A 258 -6.74 5.44 -9.21
C TYR A 258 -5.45 6.25 -8.99
N TYR A 259 -4.95 6.96 -10.01
CA TYR A 259 -3.73 7.75 -9.86
C TYR A 259 -3.88 8.90 -8.85
N ALA A 260 -5.01 9.62 -8.89
CA ALA A 260 -5.28 10.66 -7.91
C ALA A 260 -5.31 10.12 -6.47
N ALA A 261 -5.94 8.98 -6.23
CA ALA A 261 -5.95 8.33 -4.93
C ALA A 261 -4.56 7.81 -4.52
N TYR A 262 -3.81 7.22 -5.46
CA TYR A 262 -2.46 6.73 -5.22
C TYR A 262 -1.53 7.86 -4.77
N PHE A 263 -1.45 8.94 -5.52
CA PHE A 263 -0.58 10.07 -5.19
C PHE A 263 -1.02 10.83 -3.94
N SER A 264 -2.31 10.80 -3.59
CA SER A 264 -2.80 11.43 -2.35
C SER A 264 -2.48 10.63 -1.09
N ILE A 265 -2.42 9.29 -1.18
CA ILE A 265 -2.48 8.41 0.00
C ILE A 265 -1.24 7.52 0.11
N ARG A 266 -0.83 6.87 -0.99
CA ARG A 266 0.27 5.89 -0.96
C ARG A 266 1.62 6.46 -1.28
N ALA A 267 1.71 7.49 -2.12
CA ALA A 267 2.98 8.09 -2.49
C ALA A 267 3.67 8.68 -1.26
N LYS A 268 4.86 8.17 -0.95
CA LYS A 268 5.67 8.62 0.19
C LYS A 268 6.65 9.72 -0.17
N ALA A 269 7.02 9.78 -1.44
CA ALA A 269 7.91 10.78 -2.00
C ALA A 269 7.33 11.25 -3.33
N PHE A 270 7.00 12.52 -3.45
CA PHE A 270 6.46 13.11 -4.67
C PHE A 270 7.07 14.48 -4.90
N SER A 271 7.54 14.74 -6.11
CA SER A 271 8.09 16.03 -6.51
C SER A 271 7.31 16.60 -7.69
N TYR A 272 6.70 17.75 -7.50
CA TYR A 272 6.00 18.47 -8.58
C TYR A 272 6.96 18.77 -9.74
N GLU A 273 8.16 19.26 -9.43
CA GLU A 273 9.16 19.63 -10.42
C GLU A 273 9.59 18.45 -11.29
N ASP A 274 9.83 17.29 -10.67
CA ASP A 274 10.36 16.11 -11.37
C ASP A 274 9.26 15.27 -12.03
N MET A 275 8.00 15.35 -11.56
CA MET A 275 6.94 14.42 -11.98
C MET A 275 5.78 15.08 -12.72
N CYS A 276 5.50 16.38 -12.52
CA CYS A 276 4.31 17.01 -13.10
C CYS A 276 4.58 17.89 -14.33
N LEU A 277 5.82 18.13 -14.67
CA LEU A 277 6.20 19.03 -15.79
C LEU A 277 6.42 18.30 -17.13
N GLY A 278 5.86 17.12 -17.28
CA GLY A 278 5.88 16.33 -18.51
C GLY A 278 6.77 15.09 -18.43
N LYS A 279 6.48 14.15 -19.34
CA LYS A 279 7.14 12.83 -19.38
C LYS A 279 8.66 12.95 -19.63
N GLU A 280 9.09 13.85 -20.50
CA GLU A 280 10.52 14.01 -20.82
C GLU A 280 11.35 14.35 -19.56
N ARG A 281 10.86 15.25 -18.71
CA ARG A 281 11.53 15.61 -17.46
C ARG A 281 11.53 14.46 -16.45
N LEU A 282 10.43 13.72 -16.37
CA LEU A 282 10.32 12.52 -15.56
C LEU A 282 11.37 11.48 -15.98
N ASP A 283 11.45 11.17 -17.28
CA ASP A 283 12.38 10.18 -17.85
C ASP A 283 13.83 10.57 -17.61
N GLU A 284 14.17 11.86 -17.79
CA GLU A 284 15.51 12.39 -17.50
C GLU A 284 15.90 12.15 -16.04
N LYS A 285 15.03 12.50 -15.11
CA LYS A 285 15.28 12.33 -13.67
C LYS A 285 15.39 10.86 -13.27
N MET A 286 14.51 10.00 -13.80
CA MET A 286 14.58 8.55 -13.56
C MET A 286 15.91 7.99 -14.08
N SER A 287 16.37 8.44 -15.25
CA SER A 287 17.64 8.03 -15.82
C SER A 287 18.83 8.44 -14.95
N ILE A 288 18.82 9.67 -14.41
CA ILE A 288 19.86 10.15 -13.49
C ILE A 288 19.94 9.24 -12.26
N ILE A 289 18.82 8.96 -11.60
CA ILE A 289 18.80 8.11 -10.40
C ILE A 289 19.31 6.70 -10.70
N LYS A 290 18.88 6.09 -11.81
CA LYS A 290 19.29 4.74 -12.20
C LYS A 290 20.76 4.61 -12.57
N ASN A 291 21.33 5.65 -13.17
CA ASN A 291 22.75 5.67 -13.57
C ASN A 291 23.68 6.12 -12.42
N THR A 292 23.14 6.56 -11.31
CA THR A 292 23.91 6.90 -10.11
C THR A 292 24.48 5.61 -9.49
N PRO A 293 25.76 5.56 -9.12
CA PRO A 293 26.36 4.40 -8.45
C PRO A 293 25.59 4.01 -7.19
N LYS A 294 25.32 2.71 -6.98
CA LYS A 294 24.47 2.22 -5.88
C LYS A 294 24.84 2.75 -4.51
N HIS A 295 26.13 3.01 -4.24
CA HIS A 295 26.62 3.53 -2.96
C HIS A 295 26.38 5.03 -2.77
N GLU A 296 26.02 5.75 -3.83
CA GLU A 296 25.72 7.19 -3.83
C GLU A 296 24.22 7.47 -3.83
N VAL A 297 23.39 6.48 -4.25
CA VAL A 297 21.92 6.63 -4.27
C VAL A 297 21.39 6.67 -2.85
N LYS A 298 20.64 7.72 -2.52
CA LYS A 298 19.99 7.87 -1.23
C LYS A 298 18.67 7.11 -1.17
N ASN A 299 18.24 6.72 0.01
CA ASN A 299 16.93 6.07 0.18
C ASN A 299 15.78 6.94 -0.33
N ALA A 300 15.87 8.27 -0.17
CA ALA A 300 14.89 9.20 -0.69
C ALA A 300 14.78 9.15 -2.22
N ASP A 301 15.91 8.97 -2.93
CA ASP A 301 15.91 8.83 -4.39
C ASP A 301 15.28 7.51 -4.83
N LEU A 302 15.46 6.43 -4.06
CA LEU A 302 14.81 5.14 -4.32
C LEU A 302 13.30 5.21 -4.08
N ASP A 303 12.88 5.91 -3.03
CA ASP A 303 11.46 6.14 -2.77
C ASP A 303 10.84 7.00 -3.88
N LEU A 304 11.52 8.08 -4.30
CA LEU A 304 11.08 8.93 -5.39
C LEU A 304 10.99 8.14 -6.72
N LEU A 305 12.00 7.32 -7.03
CA LEU A 305 12.01 6.50 -8.25
C LEU A 305 10.82 5.54 -8.30
N ARG A 306 10.41 5.00 -7.15
CA ARG A 306 9.24 4.12 -7.05
C ARG A 306 7.95 4.86 -7.43
N GLU A 307 7.78 6.09 -6.96
CA GLU A 307 6.62 6.92 -7.29
C GLU A 307 6.68 7.43 -8.74
N MET A 308 7.88 7.72 -9.26
CA MET A 308 8.09 8.09 -10.65
C MET A 308 7.65 7.01 -11.63
N LYS A 309 7.87 5.73 -11.32
CA LYS A 309 7.39 4.61 -12.15
C LYS A 309 5.85 4.62 -12.31
N ILE A 310 5.12 5.04 -11.27
CA ILE A 310 3.65 5.16 -11.33
C ILE A 310 3.23 6.35 -12.20
N ALA A 311 3.95 7.48 -12.12
CA ALA A 311 3.70 8.63 -12.98
C ALA A 311 4.07 8.31 -14.44
N ASP A 312 5.14 7.55 -14.68
CA ASP A 312 5.56 7.08 -16.01
C ASP A 312 4.46 6.22 -16.65
N GLU A 313 3.91 5.26 -15.92
CA GLU A 313 2.76 4.47 -16.38
C GLU A 313 1.55 5.36 -16.69
N MET A 314 1.25 6.35 -15.84
CA MET A 314 0.17 7.30 -16.09
C MET A 314 0.35 8.06 -17.39
N TYR A 315 1.54 8.59 -17.65
CA TYR A 315 1.88 9.28 -18.90
C TYR A 315 1.83 8.35 -20.11
N ALA A 316 2.38 7.14 -20.01
CA ALA A 316 2.33 6.14 -21.06
C ALA A 316 0.90 5.80 -21.49
N ARG A 317 -0.04 5.82 -20.55
CA ARG A 317 -1.48 5.64 -20.78
C ARG A 317 -2.18 6.89 -21.34
N GLY A 318 -1.44 7.99 -21.58
CA GLY A 318 -1.98 9.22 -22.14
C GLY A 318 -2.65 10.16 -21.14
N TYR A 319 -2.45 9.94 -19.84
CA TYR A 319 -2.95 10.85 -18.80
C TYR A 319 -1.88 11.86 -18.40
N GLU A 320 -2.31 13.03 -17.93
CA GLU A 320 -1.42 14.16 -17.65
C GLU A 320 -1.80 14.84 -16.32
N PHE A 321 -0.83 15.57 -15.77
CA PHE A 321 -1.11 16.54 -14.71
C PHE A 321 -1.50 17.90 -15.28
N TRP A 322 -2.37 18.61 -14.56
CA TRP A 322 -2.51 20.05 -14.72
C TRP A 322 -1.28 20.78 -14.17
N PRO A 323 -0.87 21.90 -14.77
CA PRO A 323 -0.04 22.87 -14.04
C PRO A 323 -0.70 23.23 -12.71
N LEU A 324 0.08 23.25 -11.63
CA LEU A 324 -0.45 23.52 -10.31
C LEU A 324 -1.06 24.93 -10.25
N ASP A 325 -2.32 24.99 -9.89
CA ASP A 325 -3.08 26.23 -9.70
C ASP A 325 -3.40 26.40 -8.21
N ILE A 326 -2.79 27.39 -7.57
CA ILE A 326 -2.91 27.62 -6.11
C ILE A 326 -4.34 27.90 -5.65
N TYR A 327 -5.23 28.33 -6.56
CA TYR A 327 -6.64 28.59 -6.26
C TYR A 327 -7.53 27.35 -6.40
N LYS A 328 -7.06 26.30 -7.06
CA LYS A 328 -7.79 25.04 -7.28
C LYS A 328 -7.22 23.88 -6.51
N ALA A 329 -5.90 23.88 -6.31
CA ALA A 329 -5.21 22.78 -5.64
C ALA A 329 -5.63 22.64 -4.19
N LYS A 330 -5.76 21.40 -3.73
CA LYS A 330 -5.94 21.04 -2.32
C LYS A 330 -4.60 20.91 -1.61
N ALA A 331 -4.62 21.02 -0.29
CA ALA A 331 -3.41 20.90 0.50
C ALA A 331 -2.69 19.55 0.24
N LYS A 332 -3.44 18.44 0.31
CA LYS A 332 -2.90 17.08 0.28
C LYS A 332 -3.48 16.20 -0.83
N ASP A 333 -4.69 16.47 -1.26
CA ASP A 333 -5.41 15.62 -2.17
C ASP A 333 -5.17 16.01 -3.63
N PHE A 334 -4.69 15.06 -4.42
CA PHE A 334 -4.72 15.16 -5.87
C PHE A 334 -6.18 15.05 -6.35
N GLN A 335 -6.55 15.86 -7.33
CA GLN A 335 -7.93 15.96 -7.79
C GLN A 335 -8.03 15.61 -9.28
N VAL A 336 -9.15 15.01 -9.68
CA VAL A 336 -9.48 14.84 -11.09
C VAL A 336 -10.30 16.04 -11.52
N ILE A 337 -9.78 16.85 -12.46
CA ILE A 337 -10.42 18.03 -13.01
C ILE A 337 -10.30 17.96 -14.55
N ASP A 338 -11.43 18.01 -15.25
CA ASP A 338 -11.49 18.05 -16.72
C ASP A 338 -10.55 17.03 -17.41
N GLY A 339 -10.52 15.81 -16.93
CA GLY A 339 -9.77 14.70 -17.53
C GLY A 339 -8.27 14.70 -17.25
N LYS A 340 -7.78 15.54 -16.35
CA LYS A 340 -6.39 15.58 -15.88
C LYS A 340 -6.32 15.58 -14.36
N ILE A 341 -5.13 15.36 -13.82
CA ILE A 341 -4.89 15.37 -12.37
C ILE A 341 -4.30 16.71 -11.95
N MET A 342 -5.00 17.44 -11.07
CA MET A 342 -4.47 18.59 -10.38
C MET A 342 -3.59 18.13 -9.21
N PRO A 343 -2.29 18.46 -9.20
CA PRO A 343 -1.39 18.10 -8.09
C PRO A 343 -1.80 18.78 -6.79
N ALA A 344 -1.49 18.14 -5.66
CA ALA A 344 -1.68 18.73 -4.35
C ALA A 344 -0.57 19.76 -4.04
N LEU A 345 -0.86 20.73 -3.17
CA LEU A 345 0.14 21.72 -2.74
C LEU A 345 1.36 21.10 -2.04
N THR A 346 1.17 19.98 -1.32
CA THR A 346 2.27 19.22 -0.71
C THR A 346 3.20 18.55 -1.73
N SER A 347 2.85 18.52 -3.01
CA SER A 347 3.76 18.05 -4.08
C SER A 347 4.92 19.01 -4.37
N ILE A 348 4.82 20.26 -3.91
CA ILE A 348 5.90 21.26 -4.01
C ILE A 348 6.97 20.94 -2.98
N ASP A 349 8.20 20.78 -3.43
CA ASP A 349 9.32 20.44 -2.56
C ASP A 349 9.48 21.45 -1.41
N GLY A 350 9.52 20.95 -0.18
CA GLY A 350 9.59 21.74 1.03
C GLY A 350 8.26 22.30 1.55
N MET A 351 7.14 22.09 0.86
CA MET A 351 5.80 22.48 1.30
C MET A 351 5.24 21.47 2.28
N GLY A 352 5.39 21.74 3.58
CA GLY A 352 4.81 20.90 4.62
C GLY A 352 3.27 20.98 4.67
N GLU A 353 2.62 19.95 5.21
CA GLU A 353 1.15 19.83 5.24
C GLU A 353 0.45 21.04 5.88
N LYS A 354 0.99 21.57 7.00
CA LYS A 354 0.42 22.77 7.66
C LYS A 354 0.48 24.02 6.77
N ALA A 355 1.59 24.21 6.05
CA ALA A 355 1.73 25.34 5.14
C ALA A 355 0.80 25.19 3.94
N ALA A 356 0.70 23.99 3.38
CA ALA A 356 -0.24 23.68 2.30
C ALA A 356 -1.70 23.94 2.70
N GLN A 357 -2.11 23.55 3.91
CA GLN A 357 -3.46 23.86 4.43
C GLN A 357 -3.70 25.34 4.57
N GLN A 358 -2.70 26.11 5.00
CA GLN A 358 -2.81 27.58 5.08
C GLN A 358 -2.92 28.23 3.69
N VAL A 359 -2.20 27.71 2.69
CA VAL A 359 -2.33 28.16 1.28
C VAL A 359 -3.73 27.86 0.77
N GLU A 360 -4.23 26.64 0.94
CA GLU A 360 -5.58 26.26 0.51
C GLU A 360 -6.66 27.15 1.15
N GLU A 361 -6.54 27.42 2.46
CA GLU A 361 -7.52 28.26 3.15
C GLU A 361 -7.43 29.72 2.71
N ALA A 362 -6.24 30.28 2.57
CA ALA A 362 -6.06 31.65 2.12
C ALA A 362 -6.51 31.86 0.67
N ALA A 363 -6.38 30.85 -0.17
CA ALA A 363 -6.80 30.89 -1.58
C ALA A 363 -8.33 30.96 -1.77
N LYS A 364 -9.12 30.60 -0.77
CA LYS A 364 -10.60 30.73 -0.79
C LYS A 364 -11.07 32.18 -0.66
N GLY A 365 -10.21 33.07 -0.17
CA GLY A 365 -10.52 34.49 -0.01
C GLY A 365 -10.18 35.30 -1.25
N GLU A 366 -9.91 36.60 -1.05
CA GLU A 366 -9.50 37.50 -2.12
C GLU A 366 -8.22 37.00 -2.83
N PRO A 367 -8.08 37.20 -4.14
CA PRO A 367 -6.87 36.89 -4.88
C PRO A 367 -5.61 37.50 -4.23
N PHE A 368 -4.49 36.83 -4.37
CA PHE A 368 -3.21 37.36 -3.90
C PHE A 368 -2.76 38.52 -4.79
N THR A 369 -2.30 39.60 -4.17
CA THR A 369 -1.89 40.83 -4.87
C THR A 369 -0.39 40.89 -5.14
N SER A 370 0.41 40.19 -4.30
CA SER A 370 1.86 40.10 -4.42
C SER A 370 2.39 38.87 -3.71
N LEU A 371 3.68 38.55 -3.92
CA LEU A 371 4.36 37.48 -3.18
C LEU A 371 4.45 37.79 -1.68
N GLU A 372 4.62 39.06 -1.33
CA GLU A 372 4.58 39.53 0.06
C GLU A 372 3.19 39.31 0.69
N ASN A 373 2.11 39.64 -0.03
CA ASN A 373 0.75 39.38 0.40
C ASN A 373 0.49 37.86 0.56
N PHE A 374 0.93 37.05 -0.41
CA PHE A 374 0.87 35.60 -0.33
C PHE A 374 1.55 35.08 0.92
N ARG A 375 2.81 35.49 1.17
CA ARG A 375 3.59 35.06 2.33
C ARG A 375 2.91 35.45 3.65
N ASN A 376 2.42 36.67 3.74
CA ASN A 376 1.80 37.19 4.96
C ASN A 376 0.51 36.43 5.31
N ARG A 377 -0.28 36.05 4.30
CA ARG A 377 -1.56 35.33 4.47
C ARG A 377 -1.37 33.83 4.68
N THR A 378 -0.39 33.21 4.06
CA THR A 378 -0.20 31.75 4.08
C THR A 378 0.89 31.29 5.04
N LYS A 379 1.83 32.17 5.42
CA LYS A 379 3.02 31.85 6.18
C LYS A 379 3.86 30.72 5.55
N ALA A 380 3.74 30.55 4.23
CA ALA A 380 4.55 29.57 3.48
C ALA A 380 6.05 29.88 3.65
N PRO A 381 6.91 28.86 3.72
CA PRO A 381 8.36 29.06 3.80
C PRO A 381 8.88 29.83 2.59
N GLN A 382 9.85 30.73 2.82
CA GLN A 382 10.43 31.56 1.77
C GLN A 382 11.00 30.70 0.61
N ALA A 383 11.70 29.62 0.94
CA ALA A 383 12.25 28.71 -0.06
C ALA A 383 11.17 28.07 -0.95
N CYS A 384 9.99 27.76 -0.39
CA CYS A 384 8.86 27.27 -1.19
C CYS A 384 8.29 28.33 -2.12
N ILE A 385 8.20 29.59 -1.66
CA ILE A 385 7.71 30.71 -2.49
C ILE A 385 8.68 30.96 -3.67
N GLU A 386 9.98 30.96 -3.41
CA GLU A 386 11.01 31.08 -4.45
C GLU A 386 10.90 29.94 -5.47
N LYS A 387 10.75 28.70 -4.99
CA LYS A 387 10.55 27.55 -5.84
C LYS A 387 9.27 27.64 -6.67
N MET A 388 8.16 28.06 -6.08
CA MET A 388 6.90 28.28 -6.78
C MET A 388 7.03 29.37 -7.86
N LYS A 389 7.81 30.42 -7.59
CA LYS A 389 8.10 31.48 -8.57
C LYS A 389 8.94 30.94 -9.73
N GLU A 390 10.02 30.19 -9.44
CA GLU A 390 10.86 29.53 -10.46
C GLU A 390 10.06 28.59 -11.36
N LEU A 391 9.11 27.87 -10.81
CA LEU A 391 8.24 26.92 -11.52
C LEU A 391 7.06 27.58 -12.22
N GLY A 392 6.92 28.92 -12.16
CA GLY A 392 5.85 29.66 -12.80
C GLY A 392 4.47 29.51 -12.11
N ILE A 393 4.40 28.90 -10.95
CA ILE A 393 3.14 28.64 -10.21
C ILE A 393 2.51 29.96 -9.73
N MET A 394 3.32 30.95 -9.43
CA MET A 394 2.87 32.25 -8.91
C MET A 394 2.40 33.22 -10.00
N GLY A 395 2.52 32.84 -11.28
CA GLY A 395 2.18 33.72 -12.39
C GLY A 395 2.94 35.03 -12.37
N ASP A 396 2.24 36.14 -12.68
CA ASP A 396 2.81 37.49 -12.77
C ASP A 396 2.71 38.30 -11.47
N LEU A 397 2.58 37.63 -10.29
CA LEU A 397 2.52 38.34 -9.01
C LEU A 397 3.81 39.14 -8.78
N SER A 398 3.65 40.43 -8.50
CA SER A 398 4.77 41.31 -8.11
C SER A 398 5.39 40.89 -6.79
N ASP A 399 6.62 41.25 -6.54
CA ASP A 399 7.30 40.92 -5.27
C ASP A 399 6.65 41.57 -4.05
N THR A 400 6.18 42.82 -4.21
CA THR A 400 5.56 43.62 -3.13
C THR A 400 4.29 44.33 -3.61
N ASP A 401 3.42 44.75 -2.68
CA ASP A 401 2.26 45.59 -2.96
C ASP A 401 2.61 47.08 -3.16
N GLN A 402 3.91 47.45 -2.98
CA GLN A 402 4.35 48.82 -3.22
C GLN A 402 4.46 49.08 -4.72
N LEU A 403 3.72 50.07 -5.19
CA LEU A 403 3.93 50.65 -6.51
C LEU A 403 5.33 51.26 -6.55
N SER A 404 6.26 50.72 -7.33
CA SER A 404 7.53 51.37 -7.59
C SER A 404 7.24 52.59 -8.48
N PHE A 405 7.50 53.79 -7.96
CA PHE A 405 7.47 55.03 -8.71
C PHE A 405 8.75 55.19 -9.58
N ASP A 406 9.12 54.19 -10.33
CA ASP A 406 10.28 54.26 -11.23
C ASP A 406 9.90 54.76 -12.65
N PHE A 407 8.86 55.62 -12.74
CA PHE A 407 8.57 56.41 -13.92
C PHE A 407 8.45 57.89 -13.58
N LEU A 408 9.60 58.54 -13.36
CA LEU A 408 9.81 59.98 -13.54
C LEU A 408 11.20 60.22 -14.12
#